data_10ef37e178da4a5108543f0e6b851b84
#
_entry.id   10ef37e178da4a5108543f0e6b851b84
#
_cell.length_a   1.000
_cell.length_b   1.000
_cell.length_c   1.000
_cell.angle_alpha   90.00
_cell.angle_beta   90.00
_cell.angle_gamma   90.00
#
_symmetry.space_group_name_H-M   'P 1'
#
loop_
_entity.id
_entity.type
_entity.pdbx_description
1 polymer ?
#
loop_
_entity_poly.entity_id
_entity_poly.type
_entity_poly.pdbx_seq_one_letter_code
_entity_poly.pdbx_strand_id
1 'polypeptide(L)'
;MKNYTITIDTGTTNTRVYLFNEKYEAVASAKSEIGVRITAIDGNNNRLKAAIKGCLEDVLKQADITYDDVKQVAASGMITSNVGLTEIPHVVAPASAEDLAKAAKSVLIEDVCPLPILFIPGVKNRDGKLDLTTFESMDMMRGEEVETVAVIESLPKGQPYLLVLPGSHTKFVSVDRDGKITGCLTTITGELLSVIPVHVLHRFVF
;
A
#
# COMPACT_ATOMS: atom_id res chain seq x y z
N MET A 1 26.18 11.77 3.62
CA MET A 1 25.76 10.93 2.46
C MET A 1 24.31 10.54 2.67
N LYS A 2 23.49 10.55 1.62
CA LYS A 2 22.06 10.16 1.73
C LYS A 2 21.93 8.65 1.84
N ASN A 3 21.76 8.14 3.05
CA ASN A 3 21.88 6.72 3.37
C ASN A 3 20.55 6.08 3.79
N TYR A 4 19.50 6.89 3.96
CA TYR A 4 18.23 6.42 4.48
C TYR A 4 17.14 6.41 3.40
N THR A 5 16.22 5.46 3.51
CA THR A 5 15.01 5.39 2.71
C THR A 5 13.80 5.42 3.63
N ILE A 6 12.82 6.26 3.32
CA ILE A 6 11.54 6.29 4.03
C ILE A 6 10.48 5.62 3.17
N THR A 7 9.66 4.77 3.80
CA THR A 7 8.45 4.23 3.18
C THR A 7 7.21 4.69 3.92
N ILE A 8 6.17 5.02 3.16
CA ILE A 8 4.86 5.43 3.65
C ILE A 8 3.84 4.42 3.15
N ASP A 9 3.16 3.74 4.05
CA ASP A 9 1.99 2.92 3.77
C ASP A 9 0.77 3.60 4.36
N THR A 10 -0.20 3.94 3.51
CA THR A 10 -1.48 4.50 3.96
C THR A 10 -2.62 3.65 3.49
N GLY A 11 -3.30 3.04 4.44
CA GLY A 11 -4.54 2.31 4.21
C GLY A 11 -5.79 3.19 4.42
N THR A 12 -6.93 2.52 4.56
CA THR A 12 -8.22 3.19 4.80
C THR A 12 -8.26 3.93 6.13
N THR A 13 -7.69 3.36 7.19
CA THR A 13 -7.80 3.86 8.57
C THR A 13 -6.49 4.27 9.21
N ASN A 14 -5.37 3.79 8.71
CA ASN A 14 -4.06 4.00 9.33
C ASN A 14 -3.03 4.44 8.30
N THR A 15 -2.04 5.18 8.79
CA THR A 15 -0.79 5.48 8.08
C THR A 15 0.37 4.92 8.90
N ARG A 16 1.33 4.29 8.21
CA ARG A 16 2.58 3.77 8.78
C ARG A 16 3.75 4.35 8.01
N VAL A 17 4.76 4.75 8.72
CA VAL A 17 6.02 5.26 8.14
C VAL A 17 7.17 4.49 8.76
N TYR A 18 8.07 4.00 7.91
CA TYR A 18 9.28 3.32 8.33
C TYR A 18 10.50 4.03 7.74
N LEU A 19 11.55 4.10 8.53
CA LEU A 19 12.87 4.57 8.12
C LEU A 19 13.81 3.37 8.04
N PHE A 20 14.43 3.17 6.89
CA PHE A 20 15.40 2.11 6.63
C PHE A 20 16.79 2.67 6.43
N ASN A 21 17.81 1.99 6.97
CA ASN A 21 19.21 2.26 6.68
C ASN A 21 19.66 1.66 5.33
N GLU A 22 20.93 1.80 4.97
CA GLU A 22 21.52 1.26 3.73
C GLU A 22 21.43 -0.27 3.60
N LYS A 23 21.28 -0.98 4.73
CA LYS A 23 21.12 -2.44 4.76
C LYS A 23 19.66 -2.88 4.70
N TYR A 24 18.74 -1.93 4.48
CA TYR A 24 17.29 -2.16 4.53
C TYR A 24 16.78 -2.66 5.88
N GLU A 25 17.47 -2.34 6.96
CA GLU A 25 17.00 -2.57 8.32
C GLU A 25 16.14 -1.40 8.78
N ALA A 26 14.96 -1.68 9.33
CA ALA A 26 14.09 -0.65 9.89
C ALA A 26 14.72 -0.09 11.19
N VAL A 27 15.08 1.18 11.19
CA VAL A 27 15.74 1.85 12.31
C VAL A 27 14.82 2.77 13.10
N ALA A 28 13.70 3.19 12.49
CA ALA A 28 12.65 3.94 13.15
C ALA A 28 11.30 3.65 12.50
N SER A 29 10.22 3.84 13.24
CA SER A 29 8.86 3.73 12.72
C SER A 29 7.90 4.66 13.45
N ALA A 30 6.87 5.12 12.73
CA ALA A 30 5.77 5.90 13.26
C ALA A 30 4.43 5.42 12.69
N LYS A 31 3.37 5.56 13.46
CA LYS A 31 2.01 5.19 13.06
C LYS A 31 1.03 6.29 13.45
N SER A 32 0.08 6.56 12.57
CA SER A 32 -1.10 7.37 12.84
C SER A 32 -2.37 6.56 12.59
N GLU A 33 -3.41 6.76 13.41
CA GLU A 33 -4.75 6.19 13.20
C GLU A 33 -5.58 7.04 12.23
N ILE A 34 -4.91 7.70 11.31
CA ILE A 34 -5.49 8.46 10.20
C ILE A 34 -5.07 7.82 8.90
N GLY A 35 -6.05 7.38 8.11
CA GLY A 35 -5.90 6.91 6.75
C GLY A 35 -6.79 7.70 5.81
N VAL A 36 -6.94 7.26 4.56
CA VAL A 36 -7.68 8.00 3.52
C VAL A 36 -9.17 8.17 3.79
N ARG A 37 -9.76 7.38 4.68
CA ARG A 37 -11.16 7.53 5.09
C ARG A 37 -11.46 8.94 5.58
N ILE A 38 -10.48 9.60 6.21
CA ILE A 38 -10.66 10.94 6.72
C ILE A 38 -10.85 11.97 5.59
N THR A 39 -10.19 11.77 4.45
CA THR A 39 -10.37 12.61 3.27
C THR A 39 -11.81 12.55 2.75
N ALA A 40 -12.41 11.36 2.74
CA ALA A 40 -13.80 11.20 2.31
C ALA A 40 -14.80 11.85 3.30
N ILE A 41 -14.49 11.84 4.59
CA ILE A 41 -15.33 12.47 5.63
C ILE A 41 -15.20 13.99 5.56
N ASP A 42 -13.99 14.52 5.47
CA ASP A 42 -13.70 15.95 5.54
C ASP A 42 -13.91 16.67 4.18
N GLY A 43 -14.00 15.93 3.07
CA GLY A 43 -14.01 16.49 1.71
C GLY A 43 -12.68 17.12 1.27
N ASN A 44 -11.61 16.93 2.04
CA ASN A 44 -10.26 17.39 1.73
C ASN A 44 -9.23 16.51 2.45
N ASN A 45 -7.95 16.57 2.04
CA ASN A 45 -6.90 15.71 2.57
C ASN A 45 -5.97 16.40 3.59
N ASN A 46 -6.36 17.54 4.18
CA ASN A 46 -5.50 18.30 5.09
C ASN A 46 -5.10 17.51 6.34
N ARG A 47 -6.03 16.78 6.96
CA ARG A 47 -5.74 15.96 8.13
C ARG A 47 -4.85 14.77 7.78
N LEU A 48 -5.04 14.18 6.60
CA LEU A 48 -4.18 13.10 6.10
C LEU A 48 -2.75 13.62 5.88
N LYS A 49 -2.58 14.77 5.23
CA LYS A 49 -1.28 15.43 5.04
C LYS A 49 -0.58 15.71 6.38
N ALA A 50 -1.31 16.28 7.34
CA ALA A 50 -0.76 16.57 8.67
C ALA A 50 -0.32 15.29 9.39
N ALA A 51 -1.10 14.20 9.29
CA ALA A 51 -0.76 12.92 9.90
C ALA A 51 0.49 12.29 9.28
N ILE A 52 0.60 12.31 7.94
CA ILE A 52 1.79 11.80 7.24
C ILE A 52 3.01 12.63 7.62
N LYS A 53 2.91 13.96 7.58
CA LYS A 53 3.98 14.87 7.97
C LYS A 53 4.47 14.60 9.40
N GLY A 54 3.54 14.47 10.36
CA GLY A 54 3.89 14.14 11.74
C GLY A 54 4.64 12.81 11.84
N CYS A 55 4.20 11.75 11.15
CA CYS A 55 4.91 10.48 11.14
C CYS A 55 6.31 10.59 10.50
N LEU A 56 6.48 11.40 9.45
CA LEU A 56 7.78 11.65 8.84
C LEU A 56 8.74 12.37 9.81
N GLU A 57 8.26 13.41 10.48
CA GLU A 57 9.03 14.15 11.48
C GLU A 57 9.41 13.25 12.65
N ASP A 58 8.50 12.38 13.09
CA ASP A 58 8.75 11.44 14.20
C ASP A 58 9.85 10.43 13.87
N VAL A 59 9.87 9.82 12.69
CA VAL A 59 10.92 8.85 12.33
C VAL A 59 12.29 9.51 12.15
N LEU A 60 12.35 10.74 11.63
CA LEU A 60 13.59 11.50 11.53
C LEU A 60 14.14 11.84 12.92
N LYS A 61 13.27 12.29 13.83
CA LYS A 61 13.62 12.60 15.21
C LYS A 61 14.09 11.37 15.97
N GLN A 62 13.44 10.21 15.82
CA GLN A 62 13.85 8.97 16.46
C GLN A 62 15.26 8.53 16.06
N ALA A 63 15.65 8.78 14.79
CA ALA A 63 16.96 8.42 14.29
C ALA A 63 18.02 9.54 14.41
N ASP A 64 17.65 10.71 14.94
CA ASP A 64 18.48 11.92 15.05
C ASP A 64 19.10 12.33 13.70
N ILE A 65 18.28 12.35 12.63
CA ILE A 65 18.66 12.72 11.27
C ILE A 65 17.73 13.78 10.69
N THR A 66 18.11 14.31 9.53
CA THR A 66 17.32 15.27 8.77
C THR A 66 16.98 14.75 7.37
N TYR A 67 16.16 15.46 6.62
CA TYR A 67 15.87 15.12 5.21
C TYR A 67 17.11 15.13 4.30
N ASP A 68 18.20 15.80 4.70
CA ASP A 68 19.46 15.78 3.94
C ASP A 68 20.12 14.39 3.94
N ASP A 69 19.82 13.55 4.91
CA ASP A 69 20.30 12.18 5.02
C ASP A 69 19.41 11.18 4.27
N VAL A 70 18.23 11.61 3.83
CA VAL A 70 17.26 10.75 3.15
C VAL A 70 17.53 10.71 1.65
N LYS A 71 17.74 9.50 1.14
CA LYS A 71 17.95 9.22 -0.30
C LYS A 71 16.64 9.23 -1.08
N GLN A 72 15.59 8.66 -0.50
CA GLN A 72 14.31 8.46 -1.16
C GLN A 72 13.16 8.38 -0.16
N VAL A 73 12.02 8.91 -0.54
CA VAL A 73 10.74 8.69 0.11
C VAL A 73 9.83 7.98 -0.89
N ALA A 74 9.31 6.80 -0.52
CA ALA A 74 8.39 6.03 -1.35
C ALA A 74 7.04 5.85 -0.63
N ALA A 75 5.96 5.83 -1.38
CA ALA A 75 4.61 5.71 -0.84
C ALA A 75 3.79 4.69 -1.63
N SER A 76 3.06 3.83 -0.92
CA SER A 76 2.16 2.82 -1.48
C SER A 76 0.84 2.77 -0.72
N GLY A 77 -0.12 2.02 -1.24
CA GLY A 77 -1.44 1.87 -0.65
C GLY A 77 -2.42 2.95 -1.09
N MET A 78 -3.44 3.16 -0.31
CA MET A 78 -4.54 4.10 -0.63
C MET A 78 -4.10 5.56 -0.78
N ILE A 79 -2.88 5.92 -0.36
CA ILE A 79 -2.27 7.23 -0.58
C ILE A 79 -2.19 7.60 -2.07
N THR A 80 -2.19 6.60 -2.96
CA THR A 80 -2.14 6.73 -4.42
C THR A 80 -3.50 6.73 -5.09
N SER A 81 -4.59 6.87 -4.32
CA SER A 81 -5.96 6.95 -4.82
C SER A 81 -6.45 8.42 -4.91
N ASN A 82 -7.61 8.62 -5.48
CA ASN A 82 -8.30 9.92 -5.56
C ASN A 82 -8.64 10.52 -4.18
N VAL A 83 -8.69 9.70 -3.13
CA VAL A 83 -8.87 10.16 -1.73
C VAL A 83 -7.55 10.19 -0.95
N GLY A 84 -6.43 9.88 -1.60
CA GLY A 84 -5.08 9.97 -1.05
C GLY A 84 -4.43 11.35 -1.21
N LEU A 85 -3.12 11.34 -1.39
CA LEU A 85 -2.35 12.57 -1.68
C LEU A 85 -2.31 12.89 -3.17
N THR A 86 -2.19 11.86 -4.00
CA THR A 86 -2.17 12.01 -5.46
C THR A 86 -2.68 10.73 -6.12
N GLU A 87 -3.49 10.86 -7.14
CA GLU A 87 -4.02 9.71 -7.86
C GLU A 87 -3.01 9.19 -8.88
N ILE A 88 -2.64 7.92 -8.74
CA ILE A 88 -1.79 7.21 -9.70
C ILE A 88 -2.64 6.12 -10.37
N PRO A 89 -2.71 6.09 -11.71
CA PRO A 89 -3.42 5.03 -12.42
C PRO A 89 -2.85 3.65 -12.09
N HIS A 90 -3.73 2.65 -12.00
CA HIS A 90 -3.30 1.27 -11.79
C HIS A 90 -2.55 0.73 -13.01
N VAL A 91 -1.57 -0.14 -12.74
CA VAL A 91 -1.00 -1.02 -13.75
C VAL A 91 -2.01 -2.15 -14.03
N VAL A 92 -2.12 -2.58 -15.26
CA VAL A 92 -2.98 -3.70 -15.65
C VAL A 92 -2.20 -5.00 -15.54
N ALA A 93 -2.81 -6.01 -14.92
CA ALA A 93 -2.23 -7.36 -14.88
C ALA A 93 -2.13 -7.97 -16.30
N PRO A 94 -1.11 -8.81 -16.60
CA PRO A 94 -0.05 -9.22 -15.69
C PRO A 94 1.01 -8.13 -15.47
N ALA A 95 1.45 -7.94 -14.23
CA ALA A 95 2.36 -6.89 -13.81
C ALA A 95 3.54 -7.44 -13.01
N SER A 96 4.75 -7.05 -13.40
CA SER A 96 5.99 -7.32 -12.67
C SER A 96 6.37 -6.16 -11.74
N ALA A 97 7.36 -6.37 -10.86
CA ALA A 97 7.97 -5.31 -10.07
C ALA A 97 8.54 -4.19 -10.96
N GLU A 98 9.11 -4.55 -12.13
CA GLU A 98 9.63 -3.57 -13.09
C GLU A 98 8.52 -2.73 -13.73
N ASP A 99 7.36 -3.31 -14.01
CA ASP A 99 6.19 -2.59 -14.54
C ASP A 99 5.66 -1.59 -13.52
N LEU A 100 5.60 -1.97 -12.22
CA LEU A 100 5.25 -1.08 -11.13
C LEU A 100 6.27 0.07 -11.00
N ALA A 101 7.56 -0.24 -11.05
CA ALA A 101 8.63 0.77 -10.96
C ALA A 101 8.57 1.77 -12.12
N LYS A 102 8.32 1.33 -13.36
CA LYS A 102 8.17 2.19 -14.54
C LYS A 102 6.94 3.09 -14.46
N ALA A 103 5.86 2.61 -13.86
CA ALA A 103 4.60 3.34 -13.73
C ALA A 103 4.56 4.26 -12.49
N ALA A 104 5.51 4.11 -11.56
CA ALA A 104 5.62 4.95 -10.38
C ALA A 104 5.86 6.42 -10.76
N LYS A 105 5.30 7.34 -9.96
CA LYS A 105 5.39 8.79 -10.19
C LYS A 105 6.05 9.48 -9.01
N SER A 106 7.03 10.34 -9.31
CA SER A 106 7.67 11.19 -8.32
C SER A 106 6.96 12.55 -8.27
N VAL A 107 6.41 12.91 -7.13
CA VAL A 107 5.65 14.15 -6.93
C VAL A 107 6.14 14.87 -5.67
N LEU A 108 6.42 16.16 -5.79
CA LEU A 108 6.72 17.01 -4.63
C LEU A 108 5.42 17.53 -4.03
N ILE A 109 5.22 17.31 -2.74
CA ILE A 109 4.09 17.83 -1.95
C ILE A 109 4.71 18.59 -0.77
N GLU A 110 5.05 19.83 -0.99
CA GLU A 110 5.86 20.67 -0.07
C GLU A 110 5.28 20.80 1.34
N ASP A 111 3.96 20.80 1.47
CA ASP A 111 3.27 20.87 2.76
C ASP A 111 3.32 19.53 3.55
N VAL A 112 3.82 18.46 2.94
CA VAL A 112 4.01 17.13 3.55
C VAL A 112 5.48 16.80 3.74
N CYS A 113 6.28 16.95 2.67
CA CYS A 113 7.68 16.54 2.64
C CYS A 113 8.48 17.44 1.69
N PRO A 114 9.66 17.92 2.09
CA PRO A 114 10.51 18.74 1.22
C PRO A 114 11.21 17.94 0.10
N LEU A 115 11.14 16.60 0.15
CA LEU A 115 11.65 15.71 -0.88
C LEU A 115 10.51 15.21 -1.77
N PRO A 116 10.77 14.96 -3.07
CA PRO A 116 9.80 14.26 -3.91
C PRO A 116 9.47 12.87 -3.37
N ILE A 117 8.19 12.55 -3.33
CA ILE A 117 7.68 11.24 -2.90
C ILE A 117 7.43 10.39 -4.15
N LEU A 118 8.02 9.19 -4.19
CA LEU A 118 7.79 8.21 -5.23
C LEU A 118 6.53 7.40 -4.92
N PHE A 119 5.44 7.67 -5.64
CA PHE A 119 4.17 6.99 -5.49
C PHE A 119 4.12 5.73 -6.36
N ILE A 120 3.95 4.57 -5.71
CA ILE A 120 3.88 3.27 -6.36
C ILE A 120 2.41 2.99 -6.73
N PRO A 121 2.10 2.66 -8.00
CA PRO A 121 0.72 2.40 -8.44
C PRO A 121 0.18 1.10 -7.88
N GLY A 122 -1.14 1.00 -7.75
CA GLY A 122 -1.82 -0.26 -7.55
C GLY A 122 -1.87 -1.12 -8.81
N VAL A 123 -2.42 -2.34 -8.69
CA VAL A 123 -2.67 -3.25 -9.81
C VAL A 123 -4.17 -3.50 -9.96
N LYS A 124 -4.64 -3.60 -11.20
CA LYS A 124 -6.01 -4.03 -11.55
C LYS A 124 -5.97 -5.23 -12.50
N ASN A 125 -6.98 -6.09 -12.41
CA ASN A 125 -7.04 -7.33 -13.20
C ASN A 125 -7.08 -7.08 -14.71
N ARG A 126 -7.80 -6.05 -15.15
CA ARG A 126 -7.97 -5.74 -16.58
C ARG A 126 -8.38 -4.30 -16.81
N ASP A 127 -8.20 -3.84 -18.04
CA ASP A 127 -8.83 -2.64 -18.57
C ASP A 127 -10.20 -2.96 -19.18
N GLY A 128 -10.99 -1.92 -19.39
CA GLY A 128 -12.25 -1.98 -20.11
C GLY A 128 -13.43 -1.48 -19.31
N LYS A 129 -14.58 -1.47 -19.97
CA LYS A 129 -15.83 -1.03 -19.37
C LYS A 129 -16.35 -2.08 -18.38
N LEU A 130 -16.78 -1.62 -17.21
CA LEU A 130 -17.49 -2.43 -16.26
C LEU A 130 -18.94 -2.60 -16.71
N ASP A 131 -19.35 -3.84 -16.95
CA ASP A 131 -20.73 -4.22 -17.24
C ASP A 131 -21.05 -5.60 -16.64
N LEU A 132 -22.29 -6.08 -16.82
CA LEU A 132 -22.75 -7.35 -16.24
C LEU A 132 -21.98 -8.59 -16.73
N THR A 133 -21.25 -8.50 -17.82
CA THR A 133 -20.45 -9.61 -18.37
C THR A 133 -19.01 -9.60 -17.92
N THR A 134 -18.53 -8.46 -17.40
CA THR A 134 -17.12 -8.24 -17.06
C THR A 134 -16.88 -8.00 -15.58
N PHE A 135 -17.93 -7.71 -14.77
CA PHE A 135 -17.74 -7.29 -13.38
C PHE A 135 -17.04 -8.36 -12.51
N GLU A 136 -17.30 -9.66 -12.73
CA GLU A 136 -16.66 -10.75 -11.99
C GLU A 136 -15.14 -10.85 -12.22
N SER A 137 -14.66 -10.35 -13.37
CA SER A 137 -13.24 -10.33 -13.71
C SER A 137 -12.55 -9.03 -13.32
N MET A 138 -13.32 -8.04 -12.84
CA MET A 138 -12.80 -6.74 -12.44
C MET A 138 -12.50 -6.72 -10.96
N ASP A 139 -11.22 -6.58 -10.64
CA ASP A 139 -10.77 -6.35 -9.28
C ASP A 139 -9.50 -5.50 -9.30
N MET A 140 -9.15 -4.93 -8.16
CA MET A 140 -7.97 -4.07 -8.02
C MET A 140 -7.41 -4.14 -6.61
N MET A 141 -6.15 -3.79 -6.47
CA MET A 141 -5.47 -3.67 -5.18
C MET A 141 -4.60 -2.42 -5.13
N ARG A 142 -4.41 -1.88 -3.93
CA ARG A 142 -3.52 -0.76 -3.64
C ARG A 142 -2.83 -0.98 -2.30
N GLY A 143 -1.54 -1.34 -2.36
CA GLY A 143 -0.68 -1.70 -1.24
C GLY A 143 -0.28 -3.17 -1.29
N GLU A 144 -1.23 -4.07 -1.56
CA GLU A 144 -0.99 -5.51 -1.59
C GLU A 144 -0.06 -5.95 -2.74
N GLU A 145 0.05 -5.16 -3.82
CA GLU A 145 1.03 -5.40 -4.89
C GLU A 145 2.47 -5.27 -4.39
N VAL A 146 2.73 -4.31 -3.50
CA VAL A 146 4.07 -4.12 -2.91
C VAL A 146 4.41 -5.26 -1.97
N GLU A 147 3.46 -5.67 -1.12
CA GLU A 147 3.60 -6.86 -0.25
C GLU A 147 3.83 -8.11 -1.09
N THR A 148 3.06 -8.30 -2.17
CA THR A 148 3.20 -9.44 -3.09
C THR A 148 4.61 -9.50 -3.68
N VAL A 149 5.12 -8.39 -4.23
CA VAL A 149 6.47 -8.32 -4.79
C VAL A 149 7.51 -8.69 -3.74
N ALA A 150 7.42 -8.14 -2.52
CA ALA A 150 8.36 -8.43 -1.44
C ALA A 150 8.35 -9.92 -1.03
N VAL A 151 7.16 -10.54 -0.93
CA VAL A 151 7.02 -11.96 -0.60
C VAL A 151 7.61 -12.83 -1.70
N ILE A 152 7.28 -12.56 -2.98
CA ILE A 152 7.77 -13.35 -4.13
C ILE A 152 9.30 -13.30 -4.24
N GLU A 153 9.94 -12.18 -3.87
CA GLU A 153 11.41 -12.11 -3.86
C GLU A 153 12.04 -13.08 -2.85
N SER A 154 11.35 -13.47 -1.80
CA SER A 154 11.81 -14.42 -0.78
C SER A 154 11.45 -15.88 -1.06
N LEU A 155 10.60 -16.15 -2.07
CA LEU A 155 10.14 -17.50 -2.40
C LEU A 155 10.95 -18.13 -3.55
N PRO A 156 10.95 -19.49 -3.68
CA PRO A 156 11.55 -20.18 -4.80
C PRO A 156 11.02 -19.66 -6.15
N LYS A 157 11.88 -19.44 -7.11
CA LYS A 157 11.50 -18.95 -8.45
C LYS A 157 11.02 -20.10 -9.35
N GLY A 158 10.33 -19.76 -10.44
CA GLY A 158 9.94 -20.71 -11.50
C GLY A 158 8.66 -21.50 -11.23
N GLN A 159 7.90 -21.18 -10.20
CA GLN A 159 6.60 -21.79 -9.92
C GLN A 159 5.52 -20.73 -9.64
N PRO A 160 4.23 -21.03 -9.91
CA PRO A 160 3.17 -20.10 -9.61
C PRO A 160 2.84 -20.08 -8.14
N TYR A 161 2.24 -18.96 -7.66
CA TYR A 161 1.79 -18.80 -6.29
C TYR A 161 0.38 -18.22 -6.23
N LEU A 162 -0.34 -18.59 -5.19
CA LEU A 162 -1.54 -17.91 -4.73
C LEU A 162 -1.24 -17.38 -3.33
N LEU A 163 -1.12 -16.06 -3.20
CA LEU A 163 -0.92 -15.39 -1.93
C LEU A 163 -2.26 -15.01 -1.32
N VAL A 164 -2.39 -15.21 -0.02
CA VAL A 164 -3.55 -14.77 0.75
C VAL A 164 -3.08 -13.69 1.71
N LEU A 165 -3.54 -12.46 1.49
CA LEU A 165 -3.18 -11.29 2.28
C LEU A 165 -4.38 -10.89 3.14
N PRO A 166 -4.41 -11.30 4.41
CA PRO A 166 -5.53 -11.02 5.31
C PRO A 166 -5.64 -9.53 5.65
N GLY A 167 -6.86 -9.00 5.66
CA GLY A 167 -7.16 -7.62 6.01
C GLY A 167 -8.67 -7.41 6.16
N SER A 168 -9.12 -6.18 6.32
CA SER A 168 -10.56 -5.84 6.24
C SER A 168 -11.15 -6.38 4.95
N HIS A 169 -10.40 -6.21 3.86
CA HIS A 169 -10.63 -6.80 2.55
C HIS A 169 -9.50 -7.79 2.28
N THR A 170 -9.75 -9.08 2.52
CA THR A 170 -8.75 -10.12 2.25
C THR A 170 -8.53 -10.25 0.75
N LYS A 171 -7.27 -10.18 0.31
CA LYS A 171 -6.87 -10.35 -1.09
C LYS A 171 -6.31 -11.75 -1.33
N PHE A 172 -6.74 -12.36 -2.43
CA PHE A 172 -6.14 -13.53 -3.02
C PHE A 172 -5.42 -13.07 -4.27
N VAL A 173 -4.09 -13.13 -4.28
CA VAL A 173 -3.26 -12.61 -5.38
C VAL A 173 -2.61 -13.76 -6.10
N SER A 174 -2.89 -13.88 -7.39
CA SER A 174 -2.30 -14.89 -8.26
C SER A 174 -1.02 -14.37 -8.89
N VAL A 175 0.03 -15.18 -8.83
CA VAL A 175 1.36 -14.88 -9.40
C VAL A 175 1.79 -16.03 -10.29
N ASP A 176 2.30 -15.74 -11.48
CA ASP A 176 2.78 -16.74 -12.43
C ASP A 176 4.20 -17.23 -12.12
N ARG A 177 4.73 -18.12 -12.96
CA ARG A 177 6.07 -18.70 -12.82
C ARG A 177 7.20 -17.68 -13.00
N ASP A 178 6.92 -16.58 -13.69
CA ASP A 178 7.86 -15.49 -13.92
C ASP A 178 7.83 -14.43 -12.82
N GLY A 179 6.98 -14.63 -11.78
CA GLY A 179 6.83 -13.72 -10.67
C GLY A 179 5.93 -12.50 -10.97
N LYS A 180 5.13 -12.57 -12.04
CA LYS A 180 4.18 -11.49 -12.39
C LYS A 180 2.86 -11.70 -11.68
N ILE A 181 2.30 -10.63 -11.15
CA ILE A 181 0.93 -10.59 -10.63
C ILE A 181 -0.03 -10.72 -11.80
N THR A 182 -0.79 -11.80 -11.87
CA THR A 182 -1.74 -12.07 -12.96
C THR A 182 -3.16 -11.64 -12.65
N GLY A 183 -3.45 -11.35 -11.41
CA GLY A 183 -4.73 -10.83 -10.95
C GLY A 183 -4.93 -10.98 -9.46
N CYS A 184 -6.04 -10.45 -8.98
CA CYS A 184 -6.46 -10.59 -7.59
C CYS A 184 -7.97 -10.85 -7.48
N LEU A 185 -8.38 -11.37 -6.32
CA LEU A 185 -9.76 -11.51 -5.89
C LEU A 185 -9.89 -10.95 -4.47
N THR A 186 -10.83 -10.04 -4.29
CA THR A 186 -11.11 -9.40 -3.00
C THR A 186 -12.32 -10.03 -2.32
N THR A 187 -12.21 -10.26 -1.02
CA THR A 187 -13.34 -10.64 -0.16
C THR A 187 -13.48 -9.65 0.99
N ILE A 188 -14.71 -9.46 1.48
CA ILE A 188 -15.00 -8.60 2.64
C ILE A 188 -14.92 -9.36 3.98
N THR A 189 -14.14 -10.43 4.03
CA THR A 189 -14.09 -11.35 5.17
C THR A 189 -13.76 -10.65 6.48
N GLY A 190 -12.75 -9.76 6.49
CA GLY A 190 -12.37 -9.06 7.71
C GLY A 190 -13.44 -8.08 8.20
N GLU A 191 -14.12 -7.37 7.30
CA GLU A 191 -15.26 -6.51 7.67
C GLU A 191 -16.41 -7.33 8.25
N LEU A 192 -16.80 -8.44 7.61
CA LEU A 192 -17.85 -9.33 8.12
C LEU A 192 -17.51 -9.86 9.50
N LEU A 193 -16.27 -10.31 9.71
CA LEU A 193 -15.83 -10.80 11.03
C LEU A 193 -15.86 -9.71 12.09
N SER A 194 -15.60 -8.47 11.73
CA SER A 194 -15.60 -7.34 12.68
C SER A 194 -17.00 -6.98 13.19
N VAL A 195 -18.05 -7.27 12.42
CA VAL A 195 -19.44 -6.96 12.78
C VAL A 195 -20.19 -8.15 13.36
N ILE A 196 -19.65 -9.37 13.26
CA ILE A 196 -20.23 -10.56 13.87
C ILE A 196 -19.95 -10.53 15.37
N PRO A 197 -20.97 -10.49 16.26
CA PRO A 197 -20.75 -10.52 17.69
C PRO A 197 -19.97 -11.76 18.12
N VAL A 198 -18.99 -11.60 19.01
CA VAL A 198 -18.17 -12.71 19.55
C VAL A 198 -19.00 -13.87 20.08
N HIS A 199 -20.21 -13.61 20.58
CA HIS A 199 -21.17 -14.62 21.06
C HIS A 199 -21.65 -15.61 19.98
N VAL A 200 -21.63 -15.21 18.70
CA VAL A 200 -22.01 -16.09 17.58
C VAL A 200 -20.86 -17.04 17.26
N LEU A 201 -19.62 -16.57 17.34
CA LEU A 201 -18.44 -17.39 17.07
C LEU A 201 -18.24 -18.50 18.11
N HIS A 202 -18.58 -18.27 19.38
CA HIS A 202 -18.51 -19.30 20.43
C HIS A 202 -19.50 -20.47 20.24
N ARG A 203 -20.53 -20.31 19.43
CA ARG A 203 -21.50 -21.41 19.15
C ARG A 203 -21.06 -22.34 18.03
N PHE A 204 -20.02 -22.02 17.28
CA PHE A 204 -19.55 -22.81 16.14
C PHE A 204 -18.18 -23.49 16.38
N VAL A 205 -17.64 -23.41 17.60
CA VAL A 205 -16.32 -23.97 17.96
C VAL A 205 -16.47 -25.17 18.93
N PHE A 206 -17.50 -26.02 18.75
CA PHE A 206 -17.61 -27.30 19.43
C PHE A 206 -18.09 -28.39 18.48
#